data_3e57649ebefa601dc4c7b37dcbfff791
#
_entry.id   3e57649ebefa601dc4c7b37dcbfff791
#
_cell.length_a   1.000
_cell.length_b   1.000
_cell.length_c   1.000
_cell.angle_alpha   90.00
_cell.angle_beta   90.00
_cell.angle_gamma   90.00
#
_symmetry.space_group_name_H-M   'P 1'
#
loop_
_entity.id
_entity.type
_entity.pdbx_description
1 polymer ?
#
loop_
_entity_poly.entity_id
_entity_poly.type
_entity_poly.pdbx_seq_one_letter_code
_entity_poly.pdbx_strand_id
1 'polypeptide(L)'
;MSLRSAHKYILIAIFLTSSSLSYAFTTTGVAPAFFGPNALPVPEMSDGLTSDQLRLEIAADGYFGYNNSQTADIFARISLPLFSRWANLSIWMPVYEWYKQADGTGSGAGDVYVSTDVQILHNSWFKHNTQYIPQMTVRVGVKTASGEHFNRYRHYDSPGYFFDLTMGQSILLQEIELRFAGSVGFLCWQTTNARQNDAVMYGLQAQLKHPYFSLKTEWGGYIGWERYGDAPMVLKLRAAGVINEFEPFLQYQYGIQDYPFHQIRVGLVYNMTLKKLKN
;
A
#
# COMPACT_ATOMS: atom_id res chain seq x y z
N MET A 1 -24.74 -23.14 12.49
CA MET A 1 -23.61 -23.51 11.61
C MET A 1 -22.37 -23.54 12.50
N SER A 2 -21.72 -24.68 12.72
CA SER A 2 -20.62 -24.78 13.70
C SER A 2 -19.34 -24.10 13.16
N LEU A 3 -18.55 -23.49 14.04
CA LEU A 3 -17.26 -22.86 13.68
C LEU A 3 -16.34 -23.78 12.85
N ARG A 4 -16.40 -25.10 13.08
CA ARG A 4 -15.64 -26.11 12.32
C ARG A 4 -16.02 -26.21 10.84
N SER A 5 -17.25 -25.86 10.49
CA SER A 5 -17.71 -25.84 9.09
C SER A 5 -17.19 -24.62 8.33
N ALA A 6 -17.16 -23.45 8.98
CA ALA A 6 -16.68 -22.21 8.37
C ALA A 6 -15.18 -22.27 7.99
N HIS A 7 -14.34 -22.90 8.82
CA HIS A 7 -12.90 -23.05 8.52
C HIS A 7 -12.62 -23.87 7.25
N LYS A 8 -13.41 -24.90 6.99
CA LYS A 8 -13.25 -25.71 5.77
C LYS A 8 -13.58 -24.91 4.50
N TYR A 9 -14.59 -24.06 4.54
CA TYR A 9 -14.98 -23.26 3.36
C TYR A 9 -14.01 -22.10 3.10
N ILE A 10 -13.43 -21.50 4.17
CA ILE A 10 -12.42 -20.47 4.03
C ILE A 10 -11.13 -21.05 3.43
N LEU A 11 -10.67 -22.22 3.88
CA LEU A 11 -9.51 -22.90 3.32
C LEU A 11 -9.73 -23.34 1.88
N ILE A 12 -10.93 -23.84 1.54
CA ILE A 12 -11.28 -24.22 0.16
C ILE A 12 -11.35 -22.98 -0.74
N ALA A 13 -11.90 -21.86 -0.27
CA ALA A 13 -11.94 -20.61 -1.02
C ALA A 13 -10.52 -20.07 -1.30
N ILE A 14 -9.62 -20.11 -0.32
CA ILE A 14 -8.21 -19.72 -0.46
C ILE A 14 -7.49 -20.68 -1.45
N PHE A 15 -7.78 -21.96 -1.41
CA PHE A 15 -7.15 -22.94 -2.30
C PHE A 15 -7.69 -22.87 -3.74
N LEU A 16 -8.98 -22.59 -3.93
CA LEU A 16 -9.59 -22.43 -5.25
C LEU A 16 -9.18 -21.11 -5.93
N THR A 17 -8.92 -20.05 -5.16
CA THR A 17 -8.39 -18.78 -5.72
C THR A 17 -6.92 -18.91 -6.10
N SER A 18 -6.13 -19.74 -5.41
CA SER A 18 -4.72 -19.97 -5.75
C SER A 18 -4.52 -20.82 -7.00
N SER A 19 -5.45 -21.73 -7.31
CA SER A 19 -5.34 -22.61 -8.48
C SER A 19 -5.84 -22.01 -9.80
N SER A 20 -6.69 -20.99 -9.75
CA SER A 20 -7.19 -20.30 -10.95
C SER A 20 -6.31 -19.12 -11.41
N LEU A 21 -5.35 -18.70 -10.60
CA LEU A 21 -4.42 -17.59 -10.90
C LEU A 21 -3.13 -18.04 -11.59
N SER A 22 -3.00 -19.30 -11.95
CA SER A 22 -1.81 -19.83 -12.66
C SER A 22 -1.80 -19.57 -14.17
N TYR A 23 -2.62 -18.66 -14.68
CA TYR A 23 -2.39 -18.13 -16.02
C TYR A 23 -1.26 -17.09 -15.90
N ALA A 24 -0.03 -17.57 -16.05
CA ALA A 24 1.09 -16.70 -16.34
C ALA A 24 0.76 -15.93 -17.63
N PHE A 25 0.30 -14.71 -17.52
CA PHE A 25 0.36 -13.77 -18.62
C PHE A 25 1.86 -13.61 -18.91
N THR A 26 2.31 -14.13 -20.02
CA THR A 26 3.62 -13.83 -20.55
C THR A 26 3.59 -12.37 -21.00
N THR A 27 3.76 -11.46 -20.05
CA THR A 27 3.91 -10.04 -20.35
C THR A 27 5.28 -9.88 -21.00
N THR A 28 5.30 -9.32 -22.19
CA THR A 28 6.55 -8.98 -22.89
C THR A 28 7.11 -7.65 -22.40
N GLY A 29 6.48 -7.03 -21.39
CA GLY A 29 6.91 -5.83 -20.71
C GLY A 29 7.91 -6.13 -19.58
N VAL A 30 8.61 -5.10 -19.14
CA VAL A 30 9.44 -5.17 -17.93
C VAL A 30 8.56 -4.77 -16.76
N ALA A 31 8.33 -5.69 -15.81
CA ALA A 31 7.47 -5.40 -14.67
C ALA A 31 8.06 -4.30 -13.78
N PRO A 32 7.21 -3.54 -13.10
CA PRO A 32 7.61 -2.46 -12.19
C PRO A 32 8.65 -2.88 -11.15
N ALA A 33 8.53 -4.10 -10.63
CA ALA A 33 9.45 -4.66 -9.65
C ALA A 33 10.89 -4.81 -10.17
N PHE A 34 11.10 -4.84 -11.47
CA PHE A 34 12.46 -4.88 -12.06
C PHE A 34 13.21 -3.57 -11.84
N PHE A 35 12.52 -2.45 -11.82
CA PHE A 35 13.11 -1.13 -11.60
C PHE A 35 13.29 -0.79 -10.12
N GLY A 36 12.82 -1.64 -9.24
CA GLY A 36 12.87 -1.46 -7.79
C GLY A 36 11.55 -0.97 -7.19
N PRO A 37 11.50 -0.86 -5.86
CA PRO A 37 10.24 -0.69 -5.14
C PRO A 37 9.54 0.64 -5.38
N ASN A 38 10.28 1.67 -5.79
CA ASN A 38 9.77 3.04 -5.86
C ASN A 38 9.49 3.52 -7.29
N ALA A 39 9.87 2.74 -8.30
CA ALA A 39 9.70 3.15 -9.70
C ALA A 39 8.22 3.15 -10.13
N LEU A 40 7.57 2.00 -10.05
CA LEU A 40 6.17 1.79 -10.42
C LEU A 40 5.50 0.91 -9.32
N PRO A 41 5.33 1.43 -8.10
CA PRO A 41 4.90 0.62 -6.97
C PRO A 41 3.44 0.17 -7.09
N VAL A 42 3.13 -0.97 -6.47
CA VAL A 42 1.74 -1.28 -6.12
C VAL A 42 1.36 -0.37 -4.96
N PRO A 43 0.39 0.56 -5.13
CA PRO A 43 -0.01 1.45 -4.06
C PRO A 43 -0.41 0.70 -2.80
N GLU A 44 -0.02 1.23 -1.63
CA GLU A 44 -0.45 0.68 -0.34
C GLU A 44 -1.95 0.88 -0.18
N MET A 45 -2.65 -0.12 0.37
CA MET A 45 -4.09 -0.03 0.56
C MET A 45 -4.46 0.92 1.70
N SER A 46 -5.57 1.66 1.51
CA SER A 46 -6.32 2.24 2.62
C SER A 46 -7.04 1.13 3.40
N ASP A 47 -7.39 1.38 4.65
CA ASP A 47 -8.22 0.46 5.44
C ASP A 47 -9.70 0.87 5.50
N GLY A 48 -10.08 1.89 4.72
CA GLY A 48 -11.44 2.44 4.67
C GLY A 48 -11.74 3.41 5.82
N LEU A 49 -10.72 3.87 6.55
CA LEU A 49 -10.83 4.86 7.61
C LEU A 49 -9.85 6.01 7.41
N THR A 50 -10.29 7.20 7.76
CA THR A 50 -9.42 8.36 7.94
C THR A 50 -9.03 8.50 9.42
N SER A 51 -7.83 9.02 9.66
CA SER A 51 -7.29 9.25 11.01
C SER A 51 -7.56 10.69 11.46
N ASP A 52 -7.72 10.89 12.76
CA ASP A 52 -7.74 12.21 13.40
C ASP A 52 -6.36 12.61 13.99
N GLN A 53 -5.35 11.80 13.73
CA GLN A 53 -3.99 12.00 14.22
C GLN A 53 -3.05 12.43 13.08
N LEU A 54 -2.14 13.35 13.38
CA LEU A 54 -0.95 13.56 12.57
C LEU A 54 -0.05 12.32 12.71
N ARG A 55 0.39 11.77 11.59
CA ARG A 55 1.30 10.63 11.55
C ARG A 55 2.56 11.01 10.80
N LEU A 56 3.71 10.74 11.43
CA LEU A 56 5.02 10.89 10.83
C LEU A 56 5.66 9.50 10.78
N GLU A 57 6.04 9.05 9.61
CA GLU A 57 6.71 7.75 9.41
C GLU A 57 8.08 7.97 8.79
N ILE A 58 9.08 7.32 9.36
CA ILE A 58 10.41 7.16 8.78
C ILE A 58 10.76 5.68 8.76
N ALA A 59 11.35 5.22 7.66
CA ALA A 59 11.73 3.82 7.52
C ALA A 59 12.98 3.67 6.66
N ALA A 60 13.63 2.52 6.82
CA ALA A 60 14.68 2.04 5.93
C ALA A 60 14.19 0.77 5.22
N ASP A 61 14.39 0.72 3.91
CA ASP A 61 14.01 -0.40 3.05
C ASP A 61 15.25 -1.11 2.51
N GLY A 62 15.17 -2.44 2.49
CA GLY A 62 16.05 -3.30 1.72
C GLY A 62 15.24 -4.12 0.72
N TYR A 63 15.52 -3.97 -0.55
CA TYR A 63 14.85 -4.66 -1.66
C TYR A 63 15.84 -5.57 -2.40
N PHE A 64 15.39 -6.78 -2.70
CA PHE A 64 16.13 -7.82 -3.45
C PHE A 64 15.24 -8.33 -4.57
N GLY A 65 15.51 -7.94 -5.78
CA GLY A 65 14.68 -8.23 -6.95
C GLY A 65 15.33 -9.18 -7.94
N TYR A 66 14.72 -9.25 -9.11
CA TYR A 66 15.17 -10.09 -10.22
C TYR A 66 16.55 -9.66 -10.72
N ASN A 67 17.33 -10.61 -11.27
CA ASN A 67 18.71 -10.39 -11.80
C ASN A 67 19.66 -9.71 -10.81
N ASN A 68 19.59 -10.10 -9.52
CA ASN A 68 20.42 -9.51 -8.47
C ASN A 68 20.22 -7.98 -8.31
N SER A 69 19.10 -7.43 -8.74
CA SER A 69 18.80 -6.05 -8.45
C SER A 69 18.61 -5.85 -6.94
N GLN A 70 19.25 -4.83 -6.42
CA GLN A 70 19.19 -4.48 -4.99
C GLN A 70 18.89 -3.00 -4.87
N THR A 71 18.09 -2.66 -3.88
CA THR A 71 17.83 -1.26 -3.52
C THR A 71 17.88 -1.14 -2.01
N ALA A 72 18.44 -0.06 -1.53
CA ALA A 72 18.28 0.39 -0.15
C ALA A 72 17.81 1.83 -0.17
N ASP A 73 16.76 2.14 0.59
CA ASP A 73 16.25 3.50 0.65
C ASP A 73 15.89 3.94 2.07
N ILE A 74 15.81 5.26 2.24
CA ILE A 74 15.23 5.91 3.40
C ILE A 74 13.92 6.52 2.94
N PHE A 75 12.84 6.06 3.53
CA PHE A 75 11.48 6.49 3.25
C PHE A 75 10.99 7.45 4.32
N ALA A 76 10.26 8.49 3.92
CA ALA A 76 9.56 9.38 4.83
C ALA A 76 8.12 9.62 4.37
N ARG A 77 7.20 9.69 5.34
CA ARG A 77 5.77 10.01 5.11
C ARG A 77 5.26 10.93 6.20
N ILE A 78 4.43 11.89 5.81
CA ILE A 78 3.58 12.67 6.69
C ILE A 78 2.12 12.49 6.28
N SER A 79 1.24 12.24 7.25
CA SER A 79 -0.22 12.19 7.02
C SER A 79 -0.90 13.14 7.98
N LEU A 80 -1.65 14.08 7.42
CA LEU A 80 -2.32 15.18 8.14
C LEU A 80 -3.83 14.97 8.09
N PRO A 81 -4.53 14.98 9.24
CA PRO A 81 -5.97 15.03 9.24
C PRO A 81 -6.45 16.40 8.76
N LEU A 82 -7.42 16.40 7.86
CA LEU A 82 -8.10 17.58 7.35
C LEU A 82 -9.57 17.54 7.76
N PHE A 83 -10.17 18.73 7.96
CA PHE A 83 -11.60 18.84 8.31
C PHE A 83 -12.01 17.90 9.45
N SER A 84 -11.28 17.97 10.55
CA SER A 84 -11.40 17.08 11.71
C SER A 84 -10.94 15.66 11.36
N ARG A 85 -11.61 14.74 10.96
CA ARG A 85 -11.28 13.34 10.68
C ARG A 85 -11.89 12.82 9.37
N TRP A 86 -12.48 13.74 8.58
CA TRP A 86 -13.19 13.31 7.39
C TRP A 86 -12.32 13.23 6.15
N ALA A 87 -11.12 13.77 6.21
CA ALA A 87 -10.13 13.65 5.16
C ALA A 87 -8.72 13.60 5.74
N ASN A 88 -7.82 12.94 5.04
CA ASN A 88 -6.38 12.96 5.30
C ASN A 88 -5.64 13.42 4.05
N LEU A 89 -4.61 14.23 4.25
CA LEU A 89 -3.61 14.52 3.23
C LEU A 89 -2.34 13.76 3.60
N SER A 90 -1.82 12.95 2.70
CA SER A 90 -0.58 12.23 2.88
C SER A 90 0.43 12.63 1.82
N ILE A 91 1.66 12.86 2.25
CA ILE A 91 2.81 13.15 1.39
C ILE A 91 3.91 12.18 1.77
N TRP A 92 4.52 11.51 0.78
CA TRP A 92 5.64 10.61 1.04
C TRP A 92 6.62 10.57 -0.12
N MET A 93 7.85 10.16 0.19
CA MET A 93 8.89 9.98 -0.79
C MET A 93 10.00 9.06 -0.27
N PRO A 94 10.74 8.37 -1.13
CA PRO A 94 12.10 7.91 -0.82
C PRO A 94 13.00 9.14 -0.78
N VAL A 95 13.47 9.50 0.43
CA VAL A 95 14.32 10.69 0.63
C VAL A 95 15.70 10.48 0.04
N TYR A 96 16.19 9.25 0.15
CA TYR A 96 17.44 8.81 -0.45
C TYR A 96 17.31 7.35 -0.84
N GLU A 97 17.73 7.03 -2.05
CA GLU A 97 17.72 5.68 -2.59
C GLU A 97 19.08 5.37 -3.20
N TRP A 98 19.63 4.23 -2.85
CA TRP A 98 20.77 3.61 -3.49
C TRP A 98 20.33 2.33 -4.19
N TYR A 99 20.85 2.07 -5.38
CA TYR A 99 20.52 0.86 -6.13
C TYR A 99 21.74 0.26 -6.79
N LYS A 100 21.66 -1.06 -7.01
CA LYS A 100 22.57 -1.86 -7.81
C LYS A 100 21.77 -2.76 -8.74
N GLN A 101 22.07 -2.70 -10.01
CA GLN A 101 21.49 -3.52 -11.08
C GLN A 101 22.59 -4.10 -11.94
N ALA A 102 22.23 -5.01 -12.90
CA ALA A 102 23.19 -5.69 -13.76
C ALA A 102 24.08 -4.73 -14.57
N ASP A 103 23.57 -3.56 -14.92
CA ASP A 103 24.21 -2.55 -15.78
C ASP A 103 24.70 -1.30 -15.03
N GLY A 104 24.66 -1.31 -13.69
CA GLY A 104 25.24 -0.21 -12.92
C GLY A 104 24.67 -0.03 -11.52
N THR A 105 25.24 0.96 -10.85
CA THR A 105 24.85 1.43 -9.53
C THR A 105 24.55 2.93 -9.59
N GLY A 106 23.70 3.41 -8.70
CA GLY A 106 23.42 4.84 -8.57
C GLY A 106 22.74 5.15 -7.27
N SER A 107 22.55 6.43 -7.01
CA SER A 107 21.82 6.92 -5.84
C SER A 107 21.20 8.29 -6.11
N GLY A 108 20.16 8.64 -5.38
CA GLY A 108 19.48 9.94 -5.45
C GLY A 108 18.18 9.95 -4.67
N ALA A 109 17.44 11.05 -4.75
CA ALA A 109 16.11 11.18 -4.16
C ALA A 109 15.05 10.59 -5.11
N GLY A 110 14.03 9.97 -4.54
CA GLY A 110 12.89 9.46 -5.31
C GLY A 110 11.81 10.51 -5.57
N ASP A 111 10.75 10.09 -6.25
CA ASP A 111 9.60 10.94 -6.55
C ASP A 111 8.75 11.24 -5.31
N VAL A 112 8.15 12.42 -5.30
CA VAL A 112 7.16 12.79 -4.28
C VAL A 112 5.79 12.26 -4.68
N TYR A 113 5.11 11.64 -3.72
CA TYR A 113 3.73 11.21 -3.81
C TYR A 113 2.85 12.07 -2.92
N VAL A 114 1.67 12.39 -3.38
CA VAL A 114 0.65 13.11 -2.62
C VAL A 114 -0.67 12.39 -2.77
N SER A 115 -1.37 12.12 -1.68
CA SER A 115 -2.73 11.58 -1.74
C SER A 115 -3.67 12.27 -0.76
N THR A 116 -4.95 12.23 -1.09
CA THR A 116 -6.04 12.66 -0.21
C THR A 116 -7.03 11.52 -0.07
N ASP A 117 -7.27 11.08 1.16
CA ASP A 117 -8.31 10.14 1.52
C ASP A 117 -9.52 10.92 2.06
N VAL A 118 -10.72 10.61 1.57
CA VAL A 118 -11.97 11.22 2.03
C VAL A 118 -12.92 10.14 2.53
N GLN A 119 -13.38 10.27 3.77
CA GLN A 119 -14.39 9.38 4.35
C GLN A 119 -15.74 9.68 3.73
N ILE A 120 -16.31 8.72 3.00
CA ILE A 120 -17.62 8.85 2.36
C ILE A 120 -18.72 8.09 3.10
N LEU A 121 -18.35 7.13 3.96
CA LEU A 121 -19.27 6.42 4.84
C LEU A 121 -18.55 6.07 6.14
N HIS A 122 -19.15 6.43 7.28
CA HIS A 122 -18.64 6.10 8.59
C HIS A 122 -19.76 5.63 9.51
N ASN A 123 -19.54 4.56 10.26
CA ASN A 123 -20.54 3.96 11.12
C ASN A 123 -21.10 4.91 12.19
N SER A 124 -20.29 5.86 12.71
CA SER A 124 -20.72 6.83 13.71
C SER A 124 -21.75 7.87 13.20
N TRP A 125 -22.03 7.92 11.89
CA TRP A 125 -23.06 8.81 11.34
C TRP A 125 -24.48 8.29 11.58
N PHE A 126 -24.61 7.04 12.03
CA PHE A 126 -25.88 6.37 12.23
C PHE A 126 -26.17 6.18 13.73
N LYS A 127 -27.42 6.33 14.14
CA LYS A 127 -27.82 6.27 15.55
C LYS A 127 -27.99 4.84 16.09
N HIS A 128 -28.26 3.87 15.21
CA HIS A 128 -28.58 2.48 15.59
C HIS A 128 -27.80 1.47 14.75
N ASN A 129 -27.46 0.33 15.38
CA ASN A 129 -26.80 -0.82 14.74
C ASN A 129 -25.53 -0.48 13.96
N THR A 130 -24.73 0.42 14.48
CA THR A 130 -23.56 0.98 13.79
C THR A 130 -22.45 -0.04 13.55
N GLN A 131 -22.43 -1.13 14.32
CA GLN A 131 -21.38 -2.17 14.20
C GLN A 131 -21.42 -2.96 12.88
N TYR A 132 -22.56 -2.96 12.17
CA TYR A 132 -22.71 -3.66 10.89
C TYR A 132 -22.54 -2.75 9.68
N ILE A 133 -22.37 -1.46 9.91
CA ILE A 133 -22.19 -0.48 8.82
C ILE A 133 -20.71 -0.42 8.48
N PRO A 134 -20.30 -0.76 7.24
CA PRO A 134 -18.93 -0.63 6.83
C PRO A 134 -18.49 0.83 6.78
N GLN A 135 -17.20 1.06 6.90
CA GLN A 135 -16.61 2.36 6.63
C GLN A 135 -16.06 2.36 5.21
N MET A 136 -16.18 3.50 4.53
CA MET A 136 -15.73 3.64 3.15
C MET A 136 -14.95 4.93 2.96
N THR A 137 -13.82 4.82 2.26
CA THR A 137 -13.01 5.96 1.82
C THR A 137 -12.85 5.96 0.31
N VAL A 138 -12.79 7.15 -0.27
CA VAL A 138 -12.27 7.39 -1.61
C VAL A 138 -10.91 8.02 -1.46
N ARG A 139 -9.93 7.51 -2.19
CA ARG A 139 -8.59 8.07 -2.25
C ARG A 139 -8.26 8.51 -3.67
N VAL A 140 -7.59 9.66 -3.76
CA VAL A 140 -6.95 10.14 -4.99
C VAL A 140 -5.50 10.42 -4.66
N GLY A 141 -4.59 9.90 -5.48
CA GLY A 141 -3.17 10.11 -5.31
C GLY A 141 -2.47 10.45 -6.62
N VAL A 142 -1.39 11.19 -6.50
CA VAL A 142 -0.50 11.52 -7.61
C VAL A 142 0.95 11.21 -7.26
N LYS A 143 1.69 10.75 -8.24
CA LYS A 143 3.14 10.63 -8.23
C LYS A 143 3.68 11.75 -9.11
N THR A 144 4.58 12.54 -8.61
CA THR A 144 5.25 13.60 -9.38
C THR A 144 6.46 13.02 -10.12
N ALA A 145 6.96 13.72 -11.13
CA ALA A 145 8.24 13.44 -11.77
C ALA A 145 9.32 14.35 -11.17
N SER A 146 9.53 14.24 -9.86
CA SER A 146 10.40 15.14 -9.09
C SER A 146 11.68 14.48 -8.58
N GLY A 147 11.83 13.18 -8.78
CA GLY A 147 13.03 12.46 -8.38
C GLY A 147 14.24 12.85 -9.21
N GLU A 148 15.43 12.49 -8.73
CA GLU A 148 16.63 12.67 -9.51
C GLU A 148 16.63 11.76 -10.75
N HIS A 149 17.18 12.25 -11.85
CA HIS A 149 17.37 11.47 -13.06
C HIS A 149 18.39 10.35 -12.83
N PHE A 150 17.89 9.21 -12.43
CA PHE A 150 18.67 8.02 -12.49
C PHE A 150 18.84 7.63 -13.97
N ASN A 151 19.82 6.80 -14.27
CA ASN A 151 19.97 6.30 -15.62
C ASN A 151 18.64 5.63 -16.08
N ARG A 152 18.43 5.55 -17.38
CA ARG A 152 17.20 5.14 -18.10
C ARG A 152 16.47 3.89 -17.58
N TYR A 153 17.02 3.19 -16.63
CA TYR A 153 16.45 1.93 -16.11
C TYR A 153 15.82 2.06 -14.72
N ARG A 154 15.91 3.22 -14.07
CA ARG A 154 15.55 3.31 -12.66
C ARG A 154 14.31 4.11 -12.37
N HIS A 155 14.29 5.36 -12.77
CA HIS A 155 13.13 6.24 -12.67
C HIS A 155 12.87 6.82 -14.03
N TYR A 156 11.64 6.72 -14.44
CA TYR A 156 11.24 7.26 -15.72
C TYR A 156 10.81 8.70 -15.65
N ASP A 157 11.10 9.46 -14.62
CA ASP A 157 10.49 10.77 -14.45
C ASP A 157 9.00 10.74 -14.81
N SER A 158 8.35 9.67 -14.42
CA SER A 158 7.02 9.38 -14.90
C SER A 158 6.04 9.89 -13.88
N PRO A 159 5.29 10.95 -14.19
CA PRO A 159 4.16 11.29 -13.38
C PRO A 159 3.15 10.15 -13.41
N GLY A 160 2.35 10.06 -12.38
CA GLY A 160 1.31 9.04 -12.30
C GLY A 160 0.19 9.49 -11.38
N TYR A 161 -0.93 8.82 -11.49
CA TYR A 161 -2.05 9.02 -10.58
C TYR A 161 -2.76 7.70 -10.31
N PHE A 162 -3.42 7.65 -9.20
CA PHE A 162 -4.29 6.54 -8.84
C PHE A 162 -5.49 7.05 -8.04
N PHE A 163 -6.56 6.32 -8.12
CA PHE A 163 -7.71 6.50 -7.26
C PHE A 163 -8.31 5.16 -6.89
N ASP A 164 -8.85 5.06 -5.69
CA ASP A 164 -9.51 3.85 -5.23
C ASP A 164 -10.66 4.15 -4.28
N LEU A 165 -11.58 3.21 -4.27
CA LEU A 165 -12.63 3.07 -3.29
C LEU A 165 -12.26 1.90 -2.38
N THR A 166 -12.15 2.16 -1.09
CA THR A 166 -11.92 1.13 -0.08
C THR A 166 -13.11 1.02 0.86
N MET A 167 -13.54 -0.21 1.12
CA MET A 167 -14.56 -0.54 2.10
C MET A 167 -13.96 -1.45 3.17
N GLY A 168 -14.16 -1.09 4.45
CA GLY A 168 -13.65 -1.85 5.58
C GLY A 168 -14.68 -2.05 6.68
N GLN A 169 -14.52 -3.14 7.43
CA GLN A 169 -15.38 -3.53 8.55
C GLN A 169 -14.54 -4.04 9.70
N SER A 170 -14.86 -3.62 10.93
CA SER A 170 -14.20 -4.09 12.14
C SER A 170 -15.12 -5.01 12.94
N ILE A 171 -14.53 -6.03 13.56
CA ILE A 171 -15.14 -6.91 14.56
C ILE A 171 -14.37 -6.70 15.86
N LEU A 172 -15.06 -6.29 16.91
CA LEU A 172 -14.46 -6.08 18.21
C LEU A 172 -14.64 -7.34 19.06
N LEU A 173 -13.54 -7.89 19.55
CA LEU A 173 -13.47 -9.09 20.40
C LEU A 173 -12.68 -8.75 21.67
N GLN A 174 -13.36 -8.28 22.70
CA GLN A 174 -12.74 -7.79 23.94
C GLN A 174 -11.69 -6.70 23.66
N GLU A 175 -10.40 -7.00 23.82
CA GLU A 175 -9.29 -6.08 23.59
C GLU A 175 -8.74 -6.11 22.15
N ILE A 176 -9.27 -7.01 21.32
CA ILE A 176 -8.79 -7.21 19.95
C ILE A 176 -9.79 -6.63 18.97
N GLU A 177 -9.33 -5.80 18.05
CA GLU A 177 -10.05 -5.40 16.85
C GLU A 177 -9.53 -6.21 15.65
N LEU A 178 -10.42 -6.95 15.00
CA LEU A 178 -10.17 -7.56 13.70
C LEU A 178 -10.81 -6.71 12.63
N ARG A 179 -10.01 -6.17 11.72
CA ARG A 179 -10.48 -5.35 10.62
C ARG A 179 -10.19 -6.02 9.29
N PHE A 180 -11.19 -6.06 8.41
CA PHE A 180 -11.09 -6.53 7.04
C PHE A 180 -11.43 -5.38 6.11
N ALA A 181 -10.68 -5.23 5.03
CA ALA A 181 -10.95 -4.23 4.00
C ALA A 181 -10.70 -4.79 2.60
N GLY A 182 -11.44 -4.26 1.64
CA GLY A 182 -11.25 -4.52 0.22
C GLY A 182 -11.24 -3.21 -0.54
N SER A 183 -10.40 -3.12 -1.57
CA SER A 183 -10.29 -1.95 -2.43
C SER A 183 -10.35 -2.32 -3.89
N VAL A 184 -10.90 -1.41 -4.68
CA VAL A 184 -10.86 -1.42 -6.13
C VAL A 184 -10.62 -0.02 -6.63
N GLY A 185 -9.85 0.11 -7.69
CA GLY A 185 -9.49 1.42 -8.21
C GLY A 185 -8.86 1.36 -9.58
N PHE A 186 -8.20 2.44 -9.91
CA PHE A 186 -7.52 2.62 -11.17
C PHE A 186 -6.20 3.34 -10.91
N LEU A 187 -5.18 3.01 -11.69
CA LEU A 187 -3.94 3.75 -11.72
C LEU A 187 -3.45 3.95 -13.16
N CYS A 188 -2.62 4.96 -13.30
CA CYS A 188 -1.93 5.26 -14.52
C CYS A 188 -0.50 5.68 -14.17
N TRP A 189 0.48 4.90 -14.62
CA TRP A 189 1.88 5.25 -14.55
C TRP A 189 2.33 5.66 -15.96
N GLN A 190 2.68 6.92 -16.15
CA GLN A 190 3.22 7.38 -17.42
C GLN A 190 4.67 6.93 -17.54
N THR A 191 4.94 5.98 -18.40
CA THR A 191 6.30 5.51 -18.67
C THR A 191 6.89 6.18 -19.91
N THR A 192 8.21 6.10 -20.08
CA THR A 192 8.91 6.64 -21.26
C THR A 192 8.30 6.15 -22.57
N ASN A 193 8.45 6.95 -23.64
CA ASN A 193 7.91 6.69 -24.98
C ASN A 193 6.38 6.78 -25.10
N ALA A 194 5.76 7.66 -24.32
CA ALA A 194 4.30 7.86 -24.30
C ALA A 194 3.49 6.58 -24.00
N ARG A 195 4.11 5.59 -23.39
CA ARG A 195 3.40 4.43 -22.88
C ARG A 195 2.77 4.79 -21.56
N GLN A 196 1.46 4.70 -21.52
CA GLN A 196 0.68 4.88 -20.32
C GLN A 196 0.26 3.49 -19.84
N ASN A 197 0.61 3.15 -18.61
CA ASN A 197 0.19 1.89 -18.02
C ASN A 197 -1.09 2.11 -17.24
N ASP A 198 -2.19 2.26 -17.97
CA ASP A 198 -3.53 2.30 -17.40
C ASP A 198 -3.89 0.92 -16.86
N ALA A 199 -4.28 0.85 -15.59
CA ALA A 199 -4.53 -0.42 -14.94
C ALA A 199 -5.68 -0.34 -13.92
N VAL A 200 -6.44 -1.42 -13.82
CA VAL A 200 -7.34 -1.66 -12.69
C VAL A 200 -6.52 -2.11 -11.51
N MET A 201 -6.62 -1.43 -10.37
CA MET A 201 -6.02 -1.87 -9.12
C MET A 201 -7.04 -2.49 -8.18
N TYR A 202 -6.55 -3.41 -7.35
CA TYR A 202 -7.38 -4.16 -6.41
C TYR A 202 -6.56 -4.56 -5.18
N GLY A 203 -7.27 -4.83 -4.09
CA GLY A 203 -6.61 -5.36 -2.90
C GLY A 203 -7.56 -5.85 -1.83
N LEU A 204 -7.01 -6.69 -0.95
CA LEU A 204 -7.63 -7.18 0.27
C LEU A 204 -6.68 -6.97 1.44
N GLN A 205 -7.23 -6.62 2.58
CA GLN A 205 -6.48 -6.39 3.81
C GLN A 205 -7.17 -7.09 4.98
N ALA A 206 -6.36 -7.65 5.86
CA ALA A 206 -6.77 -8.10 7.19
C ALA A 206 -5.81 -7.49 8.21
N GLN A 207 -6.37 -6.92 9.28
CA GLN A 207 -5.61 -6.33 10.36
C GLN A 207 -6.13 -6.80 11.71
N LEU A 208 -5.21 -7.17 12.60
CA LEU A 208 -5.46 -7.40 14.01
C LEU A 208 -4.82 -6.25 14.77
N LYS A 209 -5.60 -5.55 15.60
CA LYS A 209 -5.13 -4.51 16.52
C LYS A 209 -5.36 -4.96 17.95
N HIS A 210 -4.32 -4.84 18.75
CA HIS A 210 -4.31 -5.03 20.19
C HIS A 210 -3.72 -3.76 20.82
N PRO A 211 -4.01 -3.39 22.08
CA PRO A 211 -3.43 -2.19 22.70
C PRO A 211 -1.91 -2.08 22.66
N TYR A 212 -1.19 -3.21 22.59
CA TYR A 212 0.28 -3.25 22.61
C TYR A 212 0.93 -3.57 21.26
N PHE A 213 0.18 -4.08 20.29
CA PHE A 213 0.72 -4.44 18.98
C PHE A 213 -0.35 -4.50 17.91
N SER A 214 0.08 -4.44 16.66
CA SER A 214 -0.78 -4.69 15.51
C SER A 214 -0.11 -5.59 14.48
N LEU A 215 -0.91 -6.41 13.80
CA LEU A 215 -0.50 -7.24 12.69
C LEU A 215 -1.38 -6.89 11.49
N LYS A 216 -0.77 -6.62 10.34
CA LYS A 216 -1.49 -6.28 9.10
C LYS A 216 -0.97 -7.14 7.97
N THR A 217 -1.90 -7.68 7.19
CA THR A 217 -1.64 -8.41 5.95
C THR A 217 -2.37 -7.71 4.83
N GLU A 218 -1.68 -7.42 3.74
CA GLU A 218 -2.25 -6.88 2.51
C GLU A 218 -1.90 -7.79 1.35
N TRP A 219 -2.86 -8.08 0.51
CA TRP A 219 -2.71 -8.71 -0.77
C TRP A 219 -3.32 -7.82 -1.82
N GLY A 220 -2.57 -7.46 -2.85
CA GLY A 220 -3.07 -6.56 -3.87
C GLY A 220 -2.14 -6.44 -5.07
N GLY A 221 -2.63 -5.75 -6.08
CA GLY A 221 -1.93 -5.54 -7.32
C GLY A 221 -2.70 -4.64 -8.26
N TYR A 222 -2.25 -4.62 -9.51
CA TYR A 222 -2.98 -4.00 -10.59
C TYR A 222 -2.83 -4.80 -11.89
N ILE A 223 -3.74 -4.61 -12.83
CA ILE A 223 -3.74 -5.27 -14.13
C ILE A 223 -3.86 -4.18 -15.20
N GLY A 224 -2.78 -3.96 -15.95
CA GLY A 224 -2.76 -3.11 -17.13
C GLY A 224 -3.45 -3.80 -18.30
N TRP A 225 -4.13 -3.03 -19.16
CA TRP A 225 -4.83 -3.55 -20.33
C TRP A 225 -4.22 -3.18 -21.67
N GLU A 226 -3.13 -2.43 -21.67
CA GLU A 226 -2.39 -2.17 -22.88
C GLU A 226 -1.62 -3.41 -23.37
N ARG A 227 -1.13 -3.39 -24.61
CA ARG A 227 -0.47 -4.51 -25.29
C ARG A 227 0.68 -5.16 -24.51
N TYR A 228 1.28 -4.42 -23.58
CA TYR A 228 2.36 -4.86 -22.69
C TYR A 228 2.00 -4.54 -21.24
N GLY A 229 0.74 -4.73 -20.91
CA GLY A 229 0.24 -4.43 -19.58
C GLY A 229 0.90 -5.30 -18.51
N ASP A 230 1.46 -4.66 -17.50
CA ASP A 230 1.98 -5.34 -16.32
C ASP A 230 0.83 -5.75 -15.40
N ALA A 231 1.01 -6.85 -14.70
CA ALA A 231 0.03 -7.34 -13.73
C ALA A 231 0.73 -7.72 -12.40
N PRO A 232 1.47 -6.80 -11.76
CA PRO A 232 2.17 -7.11 -10.53
C PRO A 232 1.20 -7.38 -9.41
N MET A 233 1.53 -8.38 -8.59
CA MET A 233 0.79 -8.77 -7.41
C MET A 233 1.76 -8.91 -6.25
N VAL A 234 1.41 -8.37 -5.10
CA VAL A 234 2.25 -8.38 -3.90
C VAL A 234 1.48 -8.86 -2.67
N LEU A 235 2.21 -9.50 -1.76
CA LEU A 235 1.79 -9.78 -0.41
C LEU A 235 2.65 -8.96 0.55
N LYS A 236 2.01 -8.21 1.46
CA LYS A 236 2.69 -7.43 2.51
C LYS A 236 2.26 -7.95 3.87
N LEU A 237 3.23 -8.10 4.76
CA LEU A 237 3.02 -8.48 6.15
C LEU A 237 3.70 -7.42 7.01
N ARG A 238 2.96 -6.76 7.91
CA ARG A 238 3.49 -5.75 8.83
C ARG A 238 3.14 -6.12 10.26
N ALA A 239 4.15 -6.09 11.12
CA ALA A 239 4.02 -6.18 12.56
C ALA A 239 4.50 -4.88 13.19
N ALA A 240 3.72 -4.31 14.09
CA ALA A 240 4.09 -3.08 14.80
C ALA A 240 3.81 -3.23 16.29
N GLY A 241 4.72 -2.68 17.12
CA GLY A 241 4.49 -2.46 18.54
C GLY A 241 3.79 -1.13 18.77
N VAL A 242 3.08 -0.98 19.89
CA VAL A 242 2.46 0.29 20.30
C VAL A 242 3.08 0.70 21.64
N ILE A 243 3.82 1.80 21.63
CA ILE A 243 4.54 2.33 22.82
C ILE A 243 4.21 3.82 22.92
N ASN A 244 3.16 4.17 23.66
CA ASN A 244 2.60 5.51 23.71
C ASN A 244 2.25 6.01 22.28
N GLU A 245 2.86 7.12 21.86
CA GLU A 245 2.68 7.71 20.53
C GLU A 245 3.54 7.08 19.44
N PHE A 246 4.40 6.13 19.78
CA PHE A 246 5.36 5.52 18.86
C PHE A 246 4.92 4.12 18.45
N GLU A 247 5.05 3.83 17.15
CA GLU A 247 4.80 2.51 16.57
C GLU A 247 6.05 2.04 15.80
N PRO A 248 7.04 1.42 16.47
CA PRO A 248 8.10 0.71 15.75
C PRO A 248 7.51 -0.46 14.98
N PHE A 249 7.98 -0.68 13.74
CA PHE A 249 7.44 -1.73 12.90
C PHE A 249 8.49 -2.44 12.05
N LEU A 250 8.15 -3.67 11.70
CA LEU A 250 8.80 -4.47 10.68
C LEU A 250 7.77 -4.85 9.62
N GLN A 251 8.11 -4.67 8.35
CA GLN A 251 7.28 -5.09 7.22
C GLN A 251 8.09 -5.94 6.27
N TYR A 252 7.47 -6.99 5.79
CA TYR A 252 7.97 -7.81 4.70
C TYR A 252 7.01 -7.74 3.53
N GLN A 253 7.53 -7.63 2.31
CA GLN A 253 6.76 -7.67 1.09
C GLN A 253 7.38 -8.68 0.12
N TYR A 254 6.51 -9.45 -0.53
CA TYR A 254 6.86 -10.45 -1.54
C TYR A 254 6.11 -10.18 -2.84
N GLY A 255 6.84 -10.14 -3.95
CA GLY A 255 6.27 -10.11 -5.30
C GLY A 255 5.84 -11.51 -5.71
N ILE A 256 4.52 -11.69 -5.92
CA ILE A 256 3.91 -12.99 -6.25
C ILE A 256 3.89 -13.20 -7.76
N GLN A 257 3.56 -12.14 -8.51
CA GLN A 257 3.35 -12.19 -9.96
C GLN A 257 4.16 -11.11 -10.65
N ASP A 258 4.49 -11.34 -11.91
CA ASP A 258 5.37 -10.65 -12.83
C ASP A 258 6.84 -10.85 -12.50
N TYR A 259 7.33 -10.42 -11.36
CA TYR A 259 8.70 -10.73 -10.93
C TYR A 259 8.74 -11.03 -9.43
N PRO A 260 9.42 -12.12 -9.03
CA PRO A 260 9.65 -12.39 -7.62
C PRO A 260 10.65 -11.37 -7.05
N PHE A 261 10.30 -10.77 -5.95
CA PHE A 261 11.18 -9.93 -5.16
C PHE A 261 10.87 -10.06 -3.67
N HIS A 262 11.83 -9.67 -2.85
CA HIS A 262 11.71 -9.58 -1.42
C HIS A 262 12.03 -8.16 -0.99
N GLN A 263 11.20 -7.58 -0.12
CA GLN A 263 11.47 -6.28 0.47
C GLN A 263 11.26 -6.38 1.98
N ILE A 264 12.22 -5.85 2.73
CA ILE A 264 12.14 -5.71 4.18
C ILE A 264 12.18 -4.23 4.49
N ARG A 265 11.21 -3.76 5.28
CA ARG A 265 11.14 -2.39 5.76
C ARG A 265 11.13 -2.39 7.27
N VAL A 266 12.00 -1.60 7.88
CA VAL A 266 12.03 -1.34 9.33
C VAL A 266 11.82 0.15 9.54
N GLY A 267 10.92 0.51 10.44
CA GLY A 267 10.61 1.93 10.63
C GLY A 267 9.93 2.24 11.94
N LEU A 268 9.63 3.51 12.07
CA LEU A 268 8.96 4.09 13.23
C LEU A 268 7.86 5.03 12.74
N VAL A 269 6.67 4.91 13.33
CA VAL A 269 5.60 5.88 13.18
C VAL A 269 5.46 6.63 14.50
N TYR A 270 5.34 7.95 14.41
CA TYR A 270 4.95 8.83 15.51
C TYR A 270 3.55 9.36 15.26
N ASN A 271 2.63 9.10 16.19
CA ASN A 271 1.23 9.53 16.14
C ASN A 271 1.02 10.67 17.12
N MET A 272 0.53 11.81 16.64
CA MET A 272 0.23 12.96 17.47
C MET A 272 -1.23 13.36 17.34
N THR A 273 -1.96 13.33 18.44
CA THR A 273 -3.33 13.84 18.49
C THR A 273 -3.31 15.36 18.41
N LEU A 274 -3.84 15.92 17.35
CA LEU A 274 -4.00 17.36 17.21
C LEU A 274 -5.10 17.81 18.19
N LYS A 275 -4.74 18.58 19.21
CA LYS A 275 -5.73 19.23 20.08
C LYS A 275 -6.63 20.07 19.19
N LYS A 276 -7.95 19.86 19.28
CA LYS A 276 -8.91 20.77 18.64
C LYS A 276 -8.53 22.19 19.03
N LEU A 277 -8.17 23.02 18.05
CA LEU A 277 -8.20 24.45 18.22
C LEU A 277 -9.66 24.76 18.56
N LYS A 278 -9.92 25.05 19.84
CA LYS A 278 -11.24 25.54 20.27
C LYS A 278 -11.46 26.87 19.56
N ASN A 279 -12.37 26.89 18.62
CA ASN A 279 -12.98 28.11 18.14
C ASN A 279 -13.88 28.69 19.22
#